data_9fe21ff46b61b23b8ea22d74bdf13c6f
#
_entry.id   9fe21ff46b61b23b8ea22d74bdf13c6f
#
_cell.length_a   1.000
_cell.length_b   1.000
_cell.length_c   1.000
_cell.angle_alpha   90.00
_cell.angle_beta   90.00
_cell.angle_gamma   90.00
#
_symmetry.space_group_name_H-M   'P 1'
#
loop_
_entity.id
_entity.type
_entity.pdbx_description
1 polymer ?
#
loop_
_entity_poly.entity_id
_entity_poly.type
_entity_poly.pdbx_seq_one_letter_code
_entity_poly.pdbx_strand_id
1 'polypeptide(L)'
;MSEAGALATITDPLLVEERAVINLRFSRRVWMFIGGAAVIVGLLAMVFTLTLPKQYATKRTFLVLSGSNPNDNETIVATFEGLMSTPGFATQLKEEAQSKLPVSTIQGMLSVDRPPSAAILEVTIQWTDIKTTEQFSQWVLPTLRDVIEANQRQLPIEQRIPGPIVQELFQRPIREVVYVPWYMGFLGGFALGFLVAFLIAAFRQYRQPVIGSTRDVADALDLPILARLAAMGDGRNANPQDAVLGMLSAIERLGSNGPIHRLVVVGAESDLERSKLVLALGCAIARNFDQPVALIDGDLENATLTKLIGASDEPGLAECLTGELRVDQTLLRLENGHTPSMLAGMVPPSGMIRVMPAGLNRGGSLLRMRSNLHQVLGGLSGKYVVIVDGPQVPGPVPSTQLLSMADATIVVVTEGSTSLRDARFTGDALRSFTTNPVGAVVLHK
;
A
#
# COMPACT_ATOMS: atom_id res chain seq x y z
N MET A 1 36.70 44.50 -44.38
CA MET A 1 37.65 44.06 -43.34
C MET A 1 37.01 44.51 -42.03
N SER A 2 36.40 43.68 -41.29
CA SER A 2 36.80 42.69 -40.33
C SER A 2 35.54 41.95 -39.85
N GLU A 3 35.58 40.69 -39.92
CA GLU A 3 34.66 39.73 -39.33
C GLU A 3 34.79 39.79 -37.82
N ALA A 4 33.69 39.83 -37.12
CA ALA A 4 33.62 39.49 -35.70
C ALA A 4 32.50 38.45 -35.51
N GLY A 5 32.95 37.20 -35.31
CA GLY A 5 32.12 36.04 -35.20
C GLY A 5 31.21 36.06 -33.97
N ALA A 6 29.98 35.73 -34.22
CA ALA A 6 29.01 35.37 -33.18
C ALA A 6 29.36 34.01 -32.62
N LEU A 7 29.89 33.98 -31.40
CA LEU A 7 29.96 32.81 -30.54
C LEU A 7 28.56 32.47 -30.10
N ALA A 8 27.93 31.52 -30.78
CA ALA A 8 26.75 30.84 -30.29
C ALA A 8 27.17 29.98 -29.10
N THR A 9 26.80 30.37 -27.92
CA THR A 9 26.83 29.56 -26.71
C THR A 9 25.86 28.40 -26.90
N ILE A 10 26.40 27.25 -27.24
CA ILE A 10 25.70 25.97 -27.17
C ILE A 10 25.54 25.68 -25.69
N THR A 11 24.42 26.05 -25.14
CA THR A 11 23.96 25.54 -23.84
C THR A 11 23.52 24.10 -24.08
N ASP A 12 24.35 23.22 -23.60
CA ASP A 12 24.16 21.76 -23.60
C ASP A 12 22.86 21.40 -22.86
N PRO A 13 21.83 20.85 -23.53
CA PRO A 13 20.56 20.50 -22.83
C PRO A 13 20.62 19.17 -22.11
N LEU A 14 21.82 18.65 -21.80
CA LEU A 14 22.00 17.28 -21.31
C LEU A 14 22.15 17.14 -19.80
N LEU A 15 21.86 18.14 -18.97
CA LEU A 15 21.99 18.02 -17.52
C LEU A 15 20.80 18.56 -16.73
N VAL A 16 19.57 18.33 -17.18
CA VAL A 16 18.44 18.28 -16.28
C VAL A 16 18.03 16.83 -16.18
N GLU A 17 18.78 16.08 -15.41
CA GLU A 17 18.34 14.85 -14.78
C GLU A 17 17.17 15.25 -13.84
N GLU A 18 15.97 15.35 -14.41
CA GLU A 18 14.73 15.42 -13.65
C GLU A 18 14.68 14.13 -12.83
N ARG A 19 15.19 14.22 -11.58
CA ARG A 19 14.98 13.17 -10.59
C ARG A 19 13.50 12.85 -10.61
N ALA A 20 13.18 11.67 -11.09
CA ALA A 20 11.85 11.14 -11.03
C ALA A 20 11.39 11.25 -9.57
N VAL A 21 10.61 12.28 -9.28
CA VAL A 21 9.97 12.44 -7.97
C VAL A 21 9.01 11.26 -7.88
N ILE A 22 9.41 10.25 -7.12
CA ILE A 22 8.59 9.09 -6.86
C ILE A 22 7.38 9.59 -6.05
N ASN A 23 6.33 9.99 -6.75
CA ASN A 23 5.06 10.34 -6.14
C ASN A 23 4.39 9.05 -5.67
N LEU A 24 4.69 8.63 -4.44
CA LEU A 24 4.05 7.51 -3.76
C LEU A 24 2.60 7.88 -3.40
N ARG A 25 1.72 7.88 -4.39
CA ARG A 25 0.27 8.05 -4.17
C ARG A 25 -0.37 6.67 -4.03
N PHE A 26 -0.54 6.25 -2.79
CA PHE A 26 -1.27 5.02 -2.51
C PHE A 26 -2.78 5.26 -2.57
N SER A 27 -3.49 4.36 -3.24
CA SER A 27 -4.96 4.34 -3.22
C SER A 27 -5.49 4.08 -1.79
N ARG A 28 -6.72 4.52 -1.49
CA ARG A 28 -7.37 4.27 -0.19
C ARG A 28 -7.38 2.80 0.20
N ARG A 29 -7.48 1.89 -0.77
CA ARG A 29 -7.45 0.43 -0.55
C ARG A 29 -6.10 -0.06 -0.04
N VAL A 30 -4.99 0.50 -0.57
CA VAL A 30 -3.64 0.14 -0.13
C VAL A 30 -3.38 0.62 1.30
N TRP A 31 -3.84 1.82 1.66
CA TRP A 31 -3.77 2.32 3.03
C TRP A 31 -4.55 1.46 4.02
N MET A 32 -5.76 1.01 3.64
CA MET A 32 -6.53 0.08 4.48
C MET A 32 -5.80 -1.26 4.66
N PHE A 33 -5.11 -1.75 3.62
CA PHE A 33 -4.34 -2.98 3.71
C PHE A 33 -3.11 -2.83 4.62
N ILE A 34 -2.37 -1.72 4.51
CA ILE A 34 -1.21 -1.41 5.37
C ILE A 34 -1.67 -1.31 6.83
N GLY A 35 -2.75 -0.55 7.09
CA GLY A 35 -3.31 -0.41 8.44
C GLY A 35 -3.80 -1.74 9.02
N GLY A 36 -4.50 -2.55 8.24
CA GLY A 36 -4.97 -3.87 8.64
C GLY A 36 -3.83 -4.82 9.00
N ALA A 37 -2.79 -4.88 8.17
CA ALA A 37 -1.59 -5.68 8.42
C ALA A 37 -0.87 -5.24 9.71
N ALA A 38 -0.72 -3.93 9.91
CA ALA A 38 -0.10 -3.37 11.11
C ALA A 38 -0.87 -3.76 12.40
N VAL A 39 -2.21 -3.68 12.36
CA VAL A 39 -3.06 -4.09 13.50
C VAL A 39 -2.90 -5.58 13.80
N ILE A 40 -2.89 -6.45 12.79
CA ILE A 40 -2.73 -7.89 12.97
C ILE A 40 -1.38 -8.20 13.63
N VAL A 41 -0.28 -7.62 13.13
CA VAL A 41 1.06 -7.83 13.71
C VAL A 41 1.12 -7.27 15.13
N GLY A 42 0.50 -6.13 15.40
CA GLY A 42 0.40 -5.55 16.74
C GLY A 42 -0.34 -6.47 17.72
N LEU A 43 -1.46 -7.04 17.30
CA LEU A 43 -2.22 -7.99 18.12
C LEU A 43 -1.43 -9.29 18.39
N LEU A 44 -0.73 -9.82 17.40
CA LEU A 44 0.13 -10.99 17.57
C LEU A 44 1.27 -10.71 18.57
N ALA A 45 1.91 -9.55 18.46
CA ALA A 45 2.96 -9.14 19.39
C ALA A 45 2.41 -8.92 20.81
N MET A 46 1.20 -8.38 20.96
CA MET A 46 0.52 -8.26 22.23
C MET A 46 0.26 -9.64 22.86
N VAL A 47 -0.29 -10.57 22.09
CA VAL A 47 -0.53 -11.95 22.56
C VAL A 47 0.79 -12.59 22.97
N PHE A 48 1.84 -12.42 22.17
CA PHE A 48 3.17 -12.92 22.54
C PHE A 48 3.67 -12.36 23.88
N THR A 49 3.53 -11.05 24.12
CA THR A 49 3.94 -10.45 25.40
C THR A 49 3.11 -10.95 26.58
N LEU A 50 1.85 -11.29 26.37
CA LEU A 50 0.99 -11.87 27.42
C LEU A 50 1.32 -13.34 27.75
N THR A 51 1.96 -14.05 26.81
CA THR A 51 2.41 -15.46 27.03
C THR A 51 3.79 -15.55 27.68
N LEU A 52 4.51 -14.43 27.83
CA LEU A 52 5.79 -14.43 28.51
C LEU A 52 5.63 -14.85 29.99
N PRO A 53 6.56 -15.68 30.51
CA PRO A 53 6.48 -16.14 31.89
C PRO A 53 6.59 -14.94 32.85
N LYS A 54 5.67 -14.89 33.80
CA LYS A 54 5.70 -13.90 34.86
C LYS A 54 6.92 -14.11 35.73
N GLN A 55 7.53 -13.03 36.16
CA GLN A 55 8.63 -13.06 37.11
C GLN A 55 8.25 -12.32 38.37
N TYR A 56 8.72 -12.85 39.50
CA TYR A 56 8.49 -12.30 40.80
C TYR A 56 9.81 -11.87 41.41
N ALA A 57 9.86 -10.67 41.97
CA ALA A 57 11.04 -10.17 42.62
C ALA A 57 10.75 -9.64 44.02
N THR A 58 11.67 -9.87 44.90
CA THR A 58 11.72 -9.23 46.22
C THR A 58 13.07 -8.64 46.46
N LYS A 59 13.12 -7.54 47.20
CA LYS A 59 14.36 -6.84 47.53
C LYS A 59 14.51 -6.79 49.05
N ARG A 60 15.66 -7.27 49.55
CA ARG A 60 16.05 -7.18 50.96
C ARG A 60 17.20 -6.21 51.10
N THR A 61 17.10 -5.37 52.08
CA THR A 61 18.12 -4.35 52.41
C THR A 61 18.74 -4.66 53.72
N PHE A 62 20.05 -4.86 53.72
CA PHE A 62 20.81 -5.17 54.93
C PHE A 62 21.74 -4.01 55.29
N LEU A 63 21.75 -3.67 56.56
CA LEU A 63 22.73 -2.75 57.14
C LEU A 63 23.92 -3.58 57.65
N VAL A 64 25.10 -3.21 57.23
CA VAL A 64 26.34 -3.85 57.70
C VAL A 64 27.13 -2.85 58.54
N LEU A 65 27.22 -3.13 59.83
CA LEU A 65 27.95 -2.29 60.78
C LEU A 65 29.18 -3.04 61.27
N SER A 66 30.33 -2.41 61.17
CA SER A 66 31.58 -2.85 61.80
C SER A 66 31.99 -1.84 62.86
N GLY A 67 32.36 -2.31 64.02
CA GLY A 67 32.46 -1.51 65.24
C GLY A 67 33.55 -0.44 65.36
N SER A 68 34.38 -0.14 64.31
CA SER A 68 35.58 0.68 64.57
C SER A 68 35.74 1.93 63.70
N ASN A 69 35.25 1.95 62.44
CA ASN A 69 35.47 3.08 61.55
C ASN A 69 34.48 3.14 60.40
N PRO A 70 33.90 4.29 60.02
CA PRO A 70 32.97 4.37 58.88
C PRO A 70 33.56 3.95 57.53
N ASN A 71 34.84 4.17 57.33
CA ASN A 71 35.54 3.80 56.07
C ASN A 71 35.73 2.27 55.94
N ASP A 72 35.76 1.55 57.07
CA ASP A 72 35.88 0.09 57.08
C ASP A 72 34.56 -0.55 56.59
N ASN A 73 33.42 0.11 56.79
CA ASN A 73 32.14 -0.37 56.38
C ASN A 73 32.00 -0.53 54.88
N GLU A 74 32.57 0.39 54.09
CA GLU A 74 32.52 0.28 52.62
C GLU A 74 33.33 -0.94 52.11
N THR A 75 34.49 -1.19 52.71
CA THR A 75 35.34 -2.34 52.36
C THR A 75 34.65 -3.66 52.72
N ILE A 76 33.99 -3.69 53.88
CA ILE A 76 33.25 -4.87 54.35
C ILE A 76 32.05 -5.15 53.49
N VAL A 77 31.26 -4.13 53.13
CA VAL A 77 30.13 -4.29 52.22
C VAL A 77 30.57 -4.78 50.84
N ALA A 78 31.70 -4.25 50.30
CA ALA A 78 32.28 -4.74 49.05
C ALA A 78 32.72 -6.21 49.13
N THR A 79 33.27 -6.61 50.29
CA THR A 79 33.68 -8.00 50.53
C THR A 79 32.42 -8.92 50.55
N PHE A 80 31.35 -8.48 51.19
CA PHE A 80 30.10 -9.26 51.27
C PHE A 80 29.39 -9.33 49.92
N GLU A 81 29.38 -8.25 49.14
CA GLU A 81 28.94 -8.26 47.75
C GLU A 81 29.70 -9.31 46.93
N GLY A 82 31.05 -9.29 47.05
CA GLY A 82 31.92 -10.27 46.42
C GLY A 82 31.61 -11.70 46.86
N LEU A 83 31.44 -11.97 48.14
CA LEU A 83 31.12 -13.28 48.69
C LEU A 83 29.76 -13.79 48.17
N MET A 84 28.72 -12.97 48.18
CA MET A 84 27.37 -13.35 47.73
C MET A 84 27.34 -13.62 46.22
N SER A 85 28.25 -13.05 45.46
CA SER A 85 28.35 -13.29 44.01
C SER A 85 29.10 -14.59 43.69
N THR A 86 29.66 -15.30 44.68
CA THR A 86 30.41 -16.53 44.45
C THR A 86 29.50 -17.76 44.28
N PRO A 87 29.94 -18.77 43.50
CA PRO A 87 29.25 -20.05 43.43
C PRO A 87 29.14 -20.76 44.81
N GLY A 88 30.10 -20.50 45.72
CA GLY A 88 30.08 -21.05 47.07
C GLY A 88 28.88 -20.60 47.88
N PHE A 89 28.57 -19.31 47.90
CA PHE A 89 27.35 -18.78 48.51
C PHE A 89 26.08 -19.40 47.93
N ALA A 90 25.97 -19.46 46.60
CA ALA A 90 24.83 -20.06 45.94
C ALA A 90 24.67 -21.57 46.25
N THR A 91 25.77 -22.29 46.46
CA THR A 91 25.75 -23.69 46.89
C THR A 91 25.22 -23.82 48.31
N GLN A 92 25.71 -23.03 49.24
CA GLN A 92 25.25 -23.05 50.63
C GLN A 92 23.79 -22.62 50.70
N LEU A 93 23.38 -21.59 50.00
CA LEU A 93 21.99 -21.12 49.91
C LEU A 93 21.08 -22.24 49.31
N LYS A 94 21.58 -23.03 48.38
CA LYS A 94 20.86 -24.19 47.84
C LYS A 94 20.60 -25.25 48.91
N GLU A 95 21.60 -25.55 49.72
CA GLU A 95 21.53 -26.55 50.77
C GLU A 95 20.54 -26.14 51.86
N GLU A 96 20.65 -24.91 52.36
CA GLU A 96 19.75 -24.37 53.37
C GLU A 96 18.30 -24.24 52.91
N ALA A 97 18.12 -23.75 51.69
CA ALA A 97 16.77 -23.68 51.08
C ALA A 97 16.28 -25.05 50.59
N GLN A 98 17.02 -26.13 50.72
CA GLN A 98 16.67 -27.49 50.25
C GLN A 98 16.18 -27.53 48.83
N SER A 99 16.82 -26.72 47.96
CA SER A 99 16.39 -26.56 46.57
C SER A 99 17.03 -27.59 45.64
N LYS A 100 16.24 -28.03 44.64
CA LYS A 100 16.73 -28.90 43.55
C LYS A 100 17.29 -28.13 42.38
N LEU A 101 17.23 -26.81 42.38
CA LEU A 101 17.71 -25.98 41.26
C LEU A 101 19.24 -26.07 41.12
N PRO A 102 19.78 -25.95 39.90
CA PRO A 102 21.21 -25.89 39.66
C PRO A 102 21.81 -24.63 40.31
N VAL A 103 23.04 -24.73 40.81
CA VAL A 103 23.74 -23.61 41.46
C VAL A 103 23.86 -22.39 40.53
N SER A 104 24.12 -22.62 39.25
CA SER A 104 24.17 -21.53 38.23
C SER A 104 22.84 -20.79 38.09
N THR A 105 21.73 -21.49 38.22
CA THR A 105 20.39 -20.89 38.21
C THR A 105 20.17 -20.01 39.46
N ILE A 106 20.54 -20.54 40.63
CA ILE A 106 20.42 -19.78 41.89
C ILE A 106 21.29 -18.53 41.86
N GLN A 107 22.50 -18.65 41.33
CA GLN A 107 23.40 -17.49 41.16
C GLN A 107 22.76 -16.45 40.23
N GLY A 108 22.10 -16.85 39.13
CA GLY A 108 21.41 -15.95 38.20
C GLY A 108 20.13 -15.35 38.78
N MET A 109 19.55 -15.92 39.86
CA MET A 109 18.38 -15.36 40.57
C MET A 109 18.74 -14.20 41.50
N LEU A 110 20.01 -14.10 41.90
CA LEU A 110 20.49 -13.15 42.86
C LEU A 110 21.16 -11.97 42.15
N SER A 111 20.72 -10.76 42.46
CA SER A 111 21.40 -9.52 42.13
C SER A 111 21.77 -8.82 43.43
N VAL A 112 23.01 -8.51 43.58
CA VAL A 112 23.55 -7.83 44.79
C VAL A 112 23.99 -6.45 44.34
N ASP A 113 23.40 -5.42 44.90
CA ASP A 113 23.68 -4.03 44.59
C ASP A 113 24.16 -3.30 45.83
N ARG A 114 25.14 -2.44 45.67
CA ARG A 114 25.66 -1.56 46.73
C ARG A 114 25.37 -0.11 46.37
N PRO A 115 24.47 0.57 47.10
CA PRO A 115 24.26 2.00 46.94
C PRO A 115 25.56 2.76 47.27
N PRO A 116 25.96 3.78 46.51
CA PRO A 116 27.17 4.54 46.76
C PRO A 116 27.12 5.22 48.15
N SER A 117 28.22 5.14 48.87
CA SER A 117 28.44 5.81 50.18
C SER A 117 27.53 5.32 51.32
N ALA A 118 27.02 4.11 51.25
CA ALA A 118 26.19 3.56 52.31
C ALA A 118 26.73 2.21 52.82
N ALA A 119 26.68 2.00 54.13
CA ALA A 119 26.91 0.70 54.77
C ALA A 119 25.74 -0.26 54.52
N ILE A 120 25.17 -0.23 53.35
CA ILE A 120 23.93 -0.94 52.93
C ILE A 120 24.24 -1.88 51.81
N LEU A 121 23.70 -3.09 51.93
CA LEU A 121 23.72 -4.11 50.89
C LEU A 121 22.26 -4.41 50.47
N GLU A 122 21.99 -4.31 49.19
CA GLU A 122 20.68 -4.60 48.62
C GLU A 122 20.73 -5.90 47.82
N VAL A 123 19.94 -6.86 48.25
CA VAL A 123 19.83 -8.16 47.57
C VAL A 123 18.48 -8.29 46.92
N THR A 124 18.49 -8.39 45.60
CA THR A 124 17.30 -8.64 44.82
C THR A 124 17.27 -10.09 44.40
N ILE A 125 16.15 -10.76 44.66
CA ILE A 125 15.90 -12.16 44.27
C ILE A 125 14.77 -12.17 43.28
N GLN A 126 15.01 -12.77 42.11
CA GLN A 126 14.06 -12.77 41.01
C GLN A 126 13.91 -14.16 40.40
N TRP A 127 12.66 -14.65 40.33
CA TRP A 127 12.36 -15.94 39.74
C TRP A 127 10.94 -16.00 39.17
N THR A 128 10.66 -17.06 38.41
CA THR A 128 9.36 -17.28 37.75
C THR A 128 8.28 -17.81 38.69
N ASP A 129 8.65 -18.36 39.86
CA ASP A 129 7.73 -18.89 40.85
C ASP A 129 7.80 -18.09 42.17
N ILE A 130 6.61 -17.67 42.66
CA ILE A 130 6.50 -16.86 43.84
C ILE A 130 6.97 -17.59 45.12
N LYS A 131 6.67 -18.90 45.21
CA LYS A 131 7.05 -19.70 46.40
C LYS A 131 8.54 -19.89 46.48
N THR A 132 9.18 -20.16 45.32
CA THR A 132 10.64 -20.28 45.24
C THR A 132 11.31 -18.94 45.57
N THR A 133 10.80 -17.83 45.06
CA THR A 133 11.32 -16.50 45.38
C THR A 133 11.23 -16.20 46.87
N GLU A 134 10.12 -16.55 47.51
CA GLU A 134 9.92 -16.37 48.96
C GLU A 134 10.87 -17.26 49.76
N GLN A 135 10.99 -18.54 49.41
CA GLN A 135 11.88 -19.51 50.07
C GLN A 135 13.33 -19.04 50.05
N PHE A 136 13.86 -18.70 48.89
CA PHE A 136 15.24 -18.20 48.81
C PHE A 136 15.42 -16.88 49.58
N SER A 137 14.43 -16.00 49.50
CA SER A 137 14.43 -14.74 50.24
C SER A 137 14.59 -14.91 51.73
N GLN A 138 13.96 -15.90 52.34
CA GLN A 138 14.04 -16.15 53.79
C GLN A 138 15.41 -16.65 54.19
N TRP A 139 16.10 -17.41 53.36
CA TRP A 139 17.38 -18.02 53.66
C TRP A 139 18.60 -17.15 53.36
N VAL A 140 18.48 -16.04 52.64
CA VAL A 140 19.63 -15.17 52.31
C VAL A 140 20.38 -14.68 53.53
N LEU A 141 19.66 -14.20 54.56
CA LEU A 141 20.34 -13.65 55.76
C LEU A 141 20.95 -14.74 56.63
N PRO A 142 20.30 -15.87 56.93
CA PRO A 142 20.96 -16.99 57.60
C PRO A 142 22.22 -17.44 56.89
N THR A 143 22.14 -17.77 55.61
CA THR A 143 23.27 -18.20 54.78
C THR A 143 24.39 -17.18 54.77
N LEU A 144 24.08 -15.89 54.66
CA LEU A 144 25.10 -14.85 54.69
C LEU A 144 25.85 -14.84 56.05
N ARG A 145 25.15 -14.99 57.14
CA ARG A 145 25.79 -15.07 58.48
C ARG A 145 26.67 -16.29 58.60
N ASP A 146 26.22 -17.46 58.18
CA ASP A 146 26.99 -18.71 58.26
C ASP A 146 28.25 -18.65 57.37
N VAL A 147 28.14 -18.10 56.16
CA VAL A 147 29.30 -17.89 55.29
C VAL A 147 30.33 -16.93 55.91
N ILE A 148 29.86 -15.84 56.50
CA ILE A 148 30.72 -14.89 57.19
C ILE A 148 31.45 -15.55 58.36
N GLU A 149 30.71 -16.27 59.24
CA GLU A 149 31.30 -16.98 60.36
C GLU A 149 32.29 -18.06 59.94
N ALA A 150 31.96 -18.85 58.91
CA ALA A 150 32.85 -19.86 58.38
C ALA A 150 34.14 -19.26 57.83
N ASN A 151 34.08 -18.15 57.08
CA ASN A 151 35.25 -17.45 56.59
C ASN A 151 36.07 -16.84 57.69
N GLN A 152 35.42 -16.24 58.70
CA GLN A 152 36.16 -15.66 59.83
C GLN A 152 36.88 -16.68 60.70
N ARG A 153 36.33 -17.89 60.85
CA ARG A 153 36.99 -19.00 61.58
C ARG A 153 38.29 -19.43 60.91
N GLN A 154 38.46 -19.24 59.59
CA GLN A 154 39.65 -19.59 58.83
C GLN A 154 40.77 -18.51 58.94
N LEU A 155 40.44 -17.29 59.37
CA LEU A 155 41.39 -16.19 59.54
C LEU A 155 42.12 -16.25 60.89
N PRO A 156 43.42 -15.82 60.98
CA PRO A 156 44.10 -15.58 62.24
C PRO A 156 43.29 -14.62 63.10
N ILE A 157 43.38 -14.79 64.41
CA ILE A 157 42.59 -14.01 65.41
C ILE A 157 42.78 -12.50 65.23
N GLU A 158 43.95 -12.08 64.81
CA GLU A 158 44.33 -10.66 64.59
C GLU A 158 43.69 -10.06 63.35
N GLN A 159 43.28 -10.88 62.42
CA GLN A 159 42.62 -10.48 61.14
C GLN A 159 41.09 -10.65 61.13
N ARG A 160 40.51 -11.14 62.24
CA ARG A 160 39.08 -11.29 62.36
C ARG A 160 38.43 -9.94 62.57
N ILE A 161 37.43 -9.66 61.73
CA ILE A 161 36.62 -8.45 61.88
C ILE A 161 35.77 -8.60 63.15
N PRO A 162 35.88 -7.70 64.15
CA PRO A 162 35.11 -7.82 65.35
C PRO A 162 33.62 -7.67 65.03
N GLY A 163 32.90 -8.81 65.06
CA GLY A 163 31.46 -8.88 65.06
C GLY A 163 30.71 -8.01 64.04
N PRO A 164 30.89 -8.22 62.71
CA PRO A 164 30.08 -7.46 61.78
C PRO A 164 28.60 -7.78 62.05
N ILE A 165 27.85 -6.76 62.41
CA ILE A 165 26.41 -6.89 62.65
C ILE A 165 25.73 -6.70 61.30
N VAL A 166 25.17 -7.79 60.78
CA VAL A 166 24.30 -7.74 59.60
C VAL A 166 22.85 -7.71 60.09
N GLN A 167 22.21 -6.58 59.96
CA GLN A 167 20.85 -6.37 60.35
C GLN A 167 19.96 -6.12 59.15
N GLU A 168 18.85 -6.83 59.02
CA GLU A 168 17.85 -6.54 58.01
C GLU A 168 17.11 -5.25 58.37
N LEU A 169 17.21 -4.24 57.48
CA LEU A 169 16.51 -2.98 57.66
C LEU A 169 15.12 -3.02 57.06
N PHE A 170 15.00 -3.62 55.92
CA PHE A 170 13.74 -3.57 55.17
C PHE A 170 13.63 -4.75 54.21
N GLN A 171 12.42 -5.33 54.15
CA GLN A 171 12.07 -6.31 53.12
C GLN A 171 10.91 -5.76 52.27
N ARG A 172 11.14 -5.64 51.01
CA ARG A 172 10.05 -5.29 50.10
C ARG A 172 9.16 -6.52 49.85
N PRO A 173 7.82 -6.37 49.82
CA PRO A 173 6.93 -7.46 49.46
C PRO A 173 7.26 -7.97 48.02
N ILE A 174 7.03 -9.23 47.80
CA ILE A 174 7.18 -9.85 46.49
C ILE A 174 6.23 -9.16 45.52
N ARG A 175 6.77 -8.69 44.41
CA ARG A 175 5.99 -8.04 43.34
C ARG A 175 6.22 -8.74 42.02
N GLU A 176 5.18 -8.76 41.20
CA GLU A 176 5.30 -9.18 39.81
C GLU A 176 6.13 -8.14 39.04
N VAL A 177 7.16 -8.59 38.34
CA VAL A 177 8.01 -7.75 37.50
C VAL A 177 7.50 -7.83 36.07
N VAL A 178 6.93 -6.75 35.60
CA VAL A 178 6.46 -6.64 34.21
C VAL A 178 7.59 -6.04 33.38
N TYR A 179 8.32 -6.89 32.63
CA TYR A 179 9.42 -6.44 31.77
C TYR A 179 8.93 -5.63 30.58
N VAL A 180 7.89 -6.12 29.91
CA VAL A 180 7.30 -5.47 28.74
C VAL A 180 5.80 -5.37 28.95
N PRO A 181 5.27 -4.19 29.21
CA PRO A 181 3.83 -3.99 29.28
C PRO A 181 3.18 -4.40 27.93
N TRP A 182 2.02 -5.01 27.98
CA TRP A 182 1.31 -5.51 26.80
C TRP A 182 1.12 -4.43 25.71
N TYR A 183 0.93 -3.16 26.10
CA TYR A 183 0.78 -2.06 25.17
C TYR A 183 2.09 -1.72 24.42
N MET A 184 3.27 -1.92 25.04
CA MET A 184 4.55 -1.78 24.35
C MET A 184 4.75 -2.89 23.31
N GLY A 185 4.32 -4.10 23.62
CA GLY A 185 4.30 -5.20 22.66
C GLY A 185 3.42 -4.87 21.46
N PHE A 186 2.19 -4.37 21.72
CA PHE A 186 1.28 -3.93 20.67
C PHE A 186 1.88 -2.80 19.82
N LEU A 187 2.38 -1.74 20.44
CA LEU A 187 2.95 -0.58 19.72
C LEU A 187 4.16 -0.97 18.88
N GLY A 188 5.07 -1.78 19.45
CA GLY A 188 6.24 -2.27 18.72
C GLY A 188 5.86 -3.15 17.53
N GLY A 189 4.94 -4.08 17.74
CA GLY A 189 4.41 -4.94 16.67
C GLY A 189 3.67 -4.15 15.60
N PHE A 190 2.85 -3.17 15.99
CA PHE A 190 2.15 -2.29 15.06
C PHE A 190 3.14 -1.47 14.20
N ALA A 191 4.15 -0.86 14.81
CA ALA A 191 5.15 -0.08 14.09
C ALA A 191 5.94 -0.94 13.10
N LEU A 192 6.34 -2.15 13.52
CA LEU A 192 7.05 -3.10 12.66
C LEU A 192 6.15 -3.57 11.50
N GLY A 193 4.91 -3.96 11.80
CA GLY A 193 3.94 -4.40 10.80
C GLY A 193 3.62 -3.31 9.77
N PHE A 194 3.47 -2.07 10.24
CA PHE A 194 3.29 -0.90 9.38
C PHE A 194 4.49 -0.69 8.45
N LEU A 195 5.71 -0.70 9.01
CA LEU A 195 6.94 -0.51 8.22
C LEU A 195 7.08 -1.58 7.14
N VAL A 196 6.91 -2.85 7.49
CA VAL A 196 7.03 -3.97 6.54
C VAL A 196 5.96 -3.87 5.44
N ALA A 197 4.69 -3.65 5.81
CA ALA A 197 3.61 -3.53 4.84
C ALA A 197 3.80 -2.31 3.92
N PHE A 198 4.28 -1.18 4.46
CA PHE A 198 4.61 0.01 3.69
C PHE A 198 5.76 -0.25 2.70
N LEU A 199 6.83 -0.91 3.14
CA LEU A 199 7.96 -1.26 2.27
C LEU A 199 7.53 -2.21 1.15
N ILE A 200 6.69 -3.20 1.44
CA ILE A 200 6.13 -4.10 0.42
C ILE A 200 5.29 -3.32 -0.59
N ALA A 201 4.41 -2.43 -0.13
CA ALA A 201 3.57 -1.61 -0.99
C ALA A 201 4.42 -0.66 -1.85
N ALA A 202 5.42 0.01 -1.27
CA ALA A 202 6.35 0.89 -1.97
C ALA A 202 7.18 0.13 -3.01
N PHE A 203 7.70 -1.06 -2.64
CA PHE A 203 8.46 -1.90 -3.57
C PHE A 203 7.60 -2.39 -4.74
N ARG A 204 6.34 -2.76 -4.47
CA ARG A 204 5.40 -3.17 -5.52
C ARG A 204 5.09 -2.01 -6.47
N GLN A 205 4.91 -0.80 -5.95
CA GLN A 205 4.68 0.40 -6.75
C GLN A 205 5.93 0.80 -7.55
N TYR A 206 7.12 0.65 -6.97
CA TYR A 206 8.39 0.89 -7.66
C TYR A 206 8.59 -0.06 -8.85
N ARG A 207 8.18 -1.32 -8.73
CA ARG A 207 8.24 -2.31 -9.84
C ARG A 207 7.23 -2.08 -10.95
N GLN A 208 6.16 -1.32 -10.70
CA GLN A 208 5.14 -0.96 -11.69
C GLN A 208 4.99 0.56 -11.71
N PRO A 209 5.92 1.28 -12.33
CA PRO A 209 5.84 2.73 -12.44
C PRO A 209 4.57 3.09 -13.20
N VAL A 210 3.75 3.96 -12.59
CA VAL A 210 2.57 4.54 -13.24
C VAL A 210 2.99 5.75 -14.05
N ILE A 211 2.23 6.04 -15.09
CA ILE A 211 2.42 7.23 -15.91
C ILE A 211 2.23 8.48 -15.06
N GLY A 212 3.25 9.29 -14.97
CA GLY A 212 3.27 10.53 -14.18
C GLY A 212 3.25 11.79 -15.02
N SER A 213 3.57 11.69 -16.31
CA SER A 213 3.65 12.83 -17.21
C SER A 213 3.12 12.53 -18.60
N THR A 214 2.76 13.57 -19.33
CA THR A 214 2.34 13.47 -20.75
C THR A 214 3.46 12.94 -21.64
N ARG A 215 4.73 13.19 -21.30
CA ARG A 215 5.88 12.64 -22.01
C ARG A 215 5.96 11.14 -21.87
N ASP A 216 5.75 10.62 -20.67
CA ASP A 216 5.73 9.16 -20.43
C ASP A 216 4.70 8.46 -21.32
N VAL A 217 3.54 9.12 -21.56
CA VAL A 217 2.49 8.59 -22.44
C VAL A 217 2.97 8.57 -23.88
N ALA A 218 3.50 9.70 -24.38
CA ALA A 218 4.00 9.81 -25.75
C ALA A 218 5.11 8.78 -26.03
N ASP A 219 6.06 8.64 -25.10
CA ASP A 219 7.18 7.71 -25.22
C ASP A 219 6.73 6.23 -25.09
N ALA A 220 5.72 5.97 -24.27
CA ALA A 220 5.23 4.61 -24.07
C ALA A 220 4.36 4.11 -25.22
N LEU A 221 3.49 4.97 -25.77
CA LEU A 221 2.56 4.62 -26.84
C LEU A 221 3.17 4.83 -28.22
N ASP A 222 4.18 5.69 -28.34
CA ASP A 222 4.72 6.20 -29.62
C ASP A 222 3.60 6.83 -30.49
N LEU A 223 2.75 7.63 -29.85
CA LEU A 223 1.60 8.31 -30.47
C LEU A 223 1.57 9.79 -30.07
N PRO A 224 1.08 10.67 -30.96
CA PRO A 224 0.89 12.07 -30.64
C PRO A 224 -0.19 12.24 -29.55
N ILE A 225 0.01 13.20 -28.66
CA ILE A 225 -0.98 13.56 -27.65
C ILE A 225 -2.00 14.51 -28.27
N LEU A 226 -3.26 14.07 -28.37
CA LEU A 226 -4.37 14.83 -28.93
C LEU A 226 -4.89 15.90 -27.97
N ALA A 227 -5.03 15.49 -26.72
CA ALA A 227 -5.56 16.34 -25.67
C ALA A 227 -5.12 15.87 -24.28
N ARG A 228 -5.06 16.81 -23.35
CA ARG A 228 -4.98 16.56 -21.91
C ARG A 228 -6.24 17.10 -21.26
N LEU A 229 -7.03 16.22 -20.66
CA LEU A 229 -8.35 16.54 -20.10
C LEU A 229 -8.36 16.25 -18.61
N ALA A 230 -9.07 17.07 -17.84
CA ALA A 230 -9.41 16.70 -16.47
C ALA A 230 -10.43 15.57 -16.46
N ALA A 231 -10.35 14.68 -15.47
CA ALA A 231 -11.34 13.61 -15.30
C ALA A 231 -12.73 14.22 -15.20
N MET A 232 -13.68 13.68 -15.97
CA MET A 232 -15.03 14.23 -16.07
C MET A 232 -15.79 13.98 -14.77
N GLY A 233 -15.99 15.02 -13.97
CA GLY A 233 -16.66 14.96 -12.67
C GLY A 233 -15.96 15.73 -11.56
N ASP A 234 -14.73 16.16 -11.77
CA ASP A 234 -14.02 17.04 -10.86
C ASP A 234 -14.37 18.49 -11.24
N GLY A 235 -15.28 19.11 -10.52
CA GLY A 235 -15.87 20.43 -10.82
C GLY A 235 -14.89 21.63 -10.89
N ARG A 236 -13.63 21.34 -11.20
CA ARG A 236 -12.53 22.29 -11.21
C ARG A 236 -12.08 22.67 -12.60
N ASN A 237 -12.75 23.32 -13.40
CA ASN A 237 -12.24 23.97 -14.60
C ASN A 237 -12.53 23.33 -15.96
N ALA A 238 -12.73 24.24 -16.86
CA ALA A 238 -12.91 24.17 -18.30
C ALA A 238 -14.21 23.45 -18.73
N ASN A 239 -14.98 24.13 -19.49
CA ASN A 239 -16.15 23.60 -20.17
C ASN A 239 -15.72 22.29 -20.88
N PRO A 240 -16.19 21.11 -20.47
CA PRO A 240 -15.78 19.84 -21.10
C PRO A 240 -16.00 19.86 -22.61
N GLN A 241 -16.90 20.71 -23.09
CA GLN A 241 -17.20 20.90 -24.49
C GLN A 241 -16.01 21.46 -25.28
N ASP A 242 -15.32 22.49 -24.78
CA ASP A 242 -14.22 23.12 -25.50
C ASP A 242 -13.01 22.19 -25.62
N ALA A 243 -12.76 21.40 -24.60
CA ALA A 243 -11.70 20.41 -24.59
C ALA A 243 -11.99 19.25 -25.57
N VAL A 244 -13.23 18.79 -25.64
CA VAL A 244 -13.68 17.77 -26.58
C VAL A 244 -13.66 18.29 -28.03
N LEU A 245 -14.06 19.55 -28.25
CA LEU A 245 -13.98 20.20 -29.57
C LEU A 245 -12.53 20.35 -30.05
N GLY A 246 -11.62 20.73 -29.15
CA GLY A 246 -10.18 20.78 -29.47
C GLY A 246 -9.64 19.42 -29.87
N MET A 247 -10.06 18.36 -29.21
CA MET A 247 -9.71 16.99 -29.54
C MET A 247 -10.28 16.57 -30.89
N LEU A 248 -11.55 16.85 -31.20
CA LEU A 248 -12.15 16.55 -32.49
C LEU A 248 -11.39 17.25 -33.64
N SER A 249 -11.04 18.51 -33.48
CA SER A 249 -10.23 19.24 -34.47
C SER A 249 -8.82 18.64 -34.65
N ALA A 250 -8.24 18.05 -33.60
CA ALA A 250 -6.98 17.33 -33.70
C ALA A 250 -7.13 16.00 -34.44
N ILE A 251 -8.22 15.27 -34.19
CA ILE A 251 -8.54 14.01 -34.86
C ILE A 251 -8.73 14.23 -36.38
N GLU A 252 -9.50 15.25 -36.76
CA GLU A 252 -9.72 15.60 -38.17
C GLU A 252 -8.42 15.97 -38.89
N ARG A 253 -7.52 16.71 -38.23
CA ARG A 253 -6.24 17.09 -38.81
C ARG A 253 -5.25 15.94 -38.99
N LEU A 254 -5.31 14.95 -38.07
CA LEU A 254 -4.40 13.81 -38.08
C LEU A 254 -4.97 12.60 -38.82
N GLY A 255 -6.29 12.53 -38.98
CA GLY A 255 -6.96 11.52 -39.80
C GLY A 255 -6.71 11.77 -41.28
N SER A 256 -5.65 11.20 -41.81
CA SER A 256 -5.12 11.49 -43.17
C SER A 256 -5.94 10.88 -44.33
N ASN A 257 -6.94 10.05 -44.09
CA ASN A 257 -7.50 9.16 -45.12
C ASN A 257 -8.98 9.41 -45.47
N GLY A 258 -9.57 10.54 -45.11
CA GLY A 258 -10.95 10.87 -45.43
C GLY A 258 -11.87 11.06 -44.23
N PRO A 259 -13.19 11.17 -44.44
CA PRO A 259 -14.13 11.40 -43.37
C PRO A 259 -14.17 10.19 -42.40
N ILE A 260 -14.11 10.47 -41.11
CA ILE A 260 -14.13 9.46 -40.05
C ILE A 260 -15.58 9.08 -39.74
N HIS A 261 -15.96 7.89 -40.16
CA HIS A 261 -17.29 7.33 -39.88
C HIS A 261 -17.28 6.36 -38.69
N ARG A 262 -16.14 5.75 -38.39
CA ARG A 262 -15.98 4.75 -37.32
C ARG A 262 -14.78 5.11 -36.44
N LEU A 263 -15.07 5.64 -35.27
CA LEU A 263 -14.07 5.99 -34.27
C LEU A 263 -14.09 4.94 -33.16
N VAL A 264 -12.95 4.32 -32.87
CA VAL A 264 -12.81 3.40 -31.74
C VAL A 264 -11.96 4.07 -30.66
N VAL A 265 -12.48 4.09 -29.43
CA VAL A 265 -11.81 4.62 -28.26
C VAL A 265 -11.43 3.46 -27.37
N VAL A 266 -10.17 3.23 -27.15
CA VAL A 266 -9.65 2.14 -26.30
C VAL A 266 -8.85 2.70 -25.11
N GLY A 267 -8.57 1.87 -24.13
CA GLY A 267 -7.77 2.24 -22.98
C GLY A 267 -6.69 1.21 -22.68
N ALA A 268 -5.64 1.62 -22.02
CA ALA A 268 -4.65 0.70 -21.43
C ALA A 268 -5.23 -0.04 -20.21
N GLU A 269 -6.33 0.47 -19.67
CA GLU A 269 -7.11 -0.12 -18.57
C GLU A 269 -8.60 0.08 -18.79
N SER A 270 -9.43 -0.73 -18.08
CA SER A 270 -10.87 -0.53 -18.07
C SER A 270 -11.21 0.62 -17.12
N ASP A 271 -11.58 1.78 -17.67
CA ASP A 271 -11.85 2.99 -16.89
C ASP A 271 -13.22 3.59 -17.25
N LEU A 272 -13.96 3.98 -16.21
CA LEU A 272 -15.21 4.72 -16.32
C LEU A 272 -15.02 6.08 -17.03
N GLU A 273 -13.85 6.71 -16.86
CA GLU A 273 -13.56 7.99 -17.48
C GLU A 273 -13.47 7.90 -19.01
N ARG A 274 -13.00 6.77 -19.55
CA ARG A 274 -13.06 6.51 -21.00
C ARG A 274 -14.48 6.50 -21.53
N SER A 275 -15.39 5.77 -20.88
CA SER A 275 -16.80 5.71 -21.29
C SER A 275 -17.50 7.07 -21.19
N LYS A 276 -17.16 7.87 -20.16
CA LYS A 276 -17.62 9.25 -20.05
C LYS A 276 -17.11 10.12 -21.21
N LEU A 277 -15.87 9.96 -21.61
CA LEU A 277 -15.29 10.67 -22.75
C LEU A 277 -15.99 10.28 -24.05
N VAL A 278 -16.26 9.00 -24.27
CA VAL A 278 -17.01 8.49 -25.44
C VAL A 278 -18.39 9.14 -25.51
N LEU A 279 -19.10 9.20 -24.40
CA LEU A 279 -20.42 9.81 -24.32
C LEU A 279 -20.35 11.34 -24.60
N ALA A 280 -19.35 12.04 -24.04
CA ALA A 280 -19.12 13.46 -24.27
C ALA A 280 -18.78 13.76 -25.76
N LEU A 281 -17.94 12.92 -26.37
CA LEU A 281 -17.61 12.99 -27.80
C LEU A 281 -18.87 12.84 -28.67
N GLY A 282 -19.70 11.84 -28.40
CA GLY A 282 -20.93 11.65 -29.12
C GLY A 282 -21.86 12.85 -29.03
N CYS A 283 -22.03 13.43 -27.83
CA CYS A 283 -22.81 14.65 -27.62
C CYS A 283 -22.23 15.83 -28.38
N ALA A 284 -20.91 16.00 -28.37
CA ALA A 284 -20.26 17.11 -29.06
C ALA A 284 -20.38 17.00 -30.60
N ILE A 285 -20.24 15.82 -31.17
CA ILE A 285 -20.41 15.59 -32.62
C ILE A 285 -21.86 15.85 -33.02
N ALA A 286 -22.81 15.25 -32.32
CA ALA A 286 -24.23 15.43 -32.65
C ALA A 286 -24.69 16.90 -32.56
N ARG A 287 -24.14 17.66 -31.60
CA ARG A 287 -24.52 19.06 -31.39
C ARG A 287 -23.87 20.05 -32.34
N ASN A 288 -22.58 19.85 -32.62
CA ASN A 288 -21.81 20.85 -33.36
C ASN A 288 -21.75 20.57 -34.88
N PHE A 289 -21.91 19.31 -35.29
CA PHE A 289 -21.87 18.93 -36.72
C PHE A 289 -23.22 18.54 -37.28
N ASP A 290 -24.28 18.55 -36.45
CA ASP A 290 -25.65 18.17 -36.84
C ASP A 290 -25.72 16.76 -37.49
N GLN A 291 -24.87 15.87 -37.01
CA GLN A 291 -24.74 14.50 -37.52
C GLN A 291 -25.31 13.50 -36.51
N PRO A 292 -26.11 12.51 -36.97
CA PRO A 292 -26.56 11.45 -36.07
C PRO A 292 -25.40 10.56 -35.65
N VAL A 293 -25.36 10.24 -34.34
CA VAL A 293 -24.29 9.46 -33.73
C VAL A 293 -24.82 8.16 -33.16
N ALA A 294 -24.08 7.08 -33.38
CA ALA A 294 -24.31 5.80 -32.69
C ALA A 294 -23.13 5.50 -31.79
N LEU A 295 -23.39 5.43 -30.48
CA LEU A 295 -22.43 5.00 -29.46
C LEU A 295 -22.60 3.50 -29.25
N ILE A 296 -21.52 2.74 -29.25
CA ILE A 296 -21.56 1.28 -29.09
C ILE A 296 -20.68 0.91 -27.91
N ASP A 297 -21.23 0.18 -26.95
CA ASP A 297 -20.41 -0.45 -25.89
C ASP A 297 -19.77 -1.74 -26.43
N GLY A 298 -18.52 -1.63 -26.80
CA GLY A 298 -17.71 -2.75 -27.33
C GLY A 298 -16.94 -3.51 -26.23
N ASP A 299 -17.00 -3.05 -24.98
CA ASP A 299 -16.41 -3.75 -23.83
C ASP A 299 -17.42 -4.73 -23.23
N LEU A 300 -17.57 -5.88 -23.89
CA LEU A 300 -18.53 -6.90 -23.47
C LEU A 300 -18.27 -7.49 -22.08
N GLU A 301 -17.05 -7.38 -21.58
CA GLU A 301 -16.69 -7.89 -20.25
C GLU A 301 -17.14 -6.92 -19.14
N ASN A 302 -16.76 -5.66 -19.26
CA ASN A 302 -17.01 -4.66 -18.22
C ASN A 302 -18.30 -3.90 -18.43
N ALA A 303 -18.72 -3.71 -19.68
CA ALA A 303 -19.92 -3.00 -20.09
C ALA A 303 -20.06 -1.64 -19.37
N THR A 304 -19.00 -0.84 -19.44
CA THR A 304 -18.89 0.37 -18.61
C THR A 304 -19.81 1.48 -19.13
N LEU A 305 -19.91 1.66 -20.44
CA LEU A 305 -20.85 2.60 -21.06
C LEU A 305 -22.30 2.21 -20.78
N THR A 306 -22.62 0.91 -20.88
CA THR A 306 -23.94 0.35 -20.59
C THR A 306 -24.37 0.64 -19.16
N LYS A 307 -23.48 0.42 -18.19
CA LYS A 307 -23.73 0.73 -16.78
C LYS A 307 -23.88 2.23 -16.54
N LEU A 308 -23.08 3.04 -17.23
CA LEU A 308 -23.08 4.49 -17.10
C LEU A 308 -24.45 5.10 -17.49
N ILE A 309 -25.10 4.54 -18.51
CA ILE A 309 -26.42 4.99 -18.99
C ILE A 309 -27.58 4.24 -18.34
N GLY A 310 -27.32 3.31 -17.41
CA GLY A 310 -28.39 2.54 -16.74
C GLY A 310 -29.10 1.51 -17.61
N ALA A 311 -28.48 1.04 -18.72
CA ALA A 311 -29.05 0.11 -19.67
C ALA A 311 -28.59 -1.34 -19.50
N SER A 312 -28.33 -1.77 -18.28
CA SER A 312 -27.73 -3.10 -17.99
C SER A 312 -28.68 -4.27 -18.32
N ASP A 313 -29.99 -4.00 -18.34
CA ASP A 313 -31.04 -5.01 -18.62
C ASP A 313 -31.53 -4.96 -20.06
N GLU A 314 -30.90 -4.16 -20.91
CA GLU A 314 -31.27 -4.00 -22.30
C GLU A 314 -30.43 -4.88 -23.24
N PRO A 315 -31.02 -5.44 -24.31
CA PRO A 315 -30.27 -6.16 -25.33
C PRO A 315 -29.38 -5.19 -26.12
N GLY A 316 -28.25 -5.71 -26.65
CA GLY A 316 -27.28 -4.85 -27.30
C GLY A 316 -26.38 -5.55 -28.32
N LEU A 317 -25.12 -5.20 -28.29
CA LEU A 317 -24.12 -5.69 -29.23
C LEU A 317 -24.00 -7.23 -29.20
N ALA A 318 -24.05 -7.84 -28.02
CA ALA A 318 -23.93 -9.29 -27.89
C ALA A 318 -25.01 -10.05 -28.69
N GLU A 319 -26.27 -9.63 -28.61
CA GLU A 319 -27.38 -10.25 -29.32
C GLU A 319 -27.33 -10.00 -30.84
N CYS A 320 -26.78 -8.86 -31.27
CA CYS A 320 -26.47 -8.63 -32.67
C CYS A 320 -25.34 -9.53 -33.20
N LEU A 321 -24.31 -9.75 -32.38
CA LEU A 321 -23.17 -10.59 -32.76
C LEU A 321 -23.53 -12.09 -32.80
N THR A 322 -24.49 -12.54 -31.99
CA THR A 322 -25.03 -13.90 -32.07
C THR A 322 -26.05 -14.07 -33.17
N GLY A 323 -26.58 -12.97 -33.74
CA GLY A 323 -27.64 -12.99 -34.77
C GLY A 323 -29.03 -13.17 -34.18
N GLU A 324 -29.18 -13.04 -32.86
CA GLU A 324 -30.50 -13.16 -32.18
C GLU A 324 -31.37 -11.95 -32.44
N LEU A 325 -30.78 -10.76 -32.54
CA LEU A 325 -31.49 -9.51 -32.78
C LEU A 325 -30.81 -8.71 -33.89
N ARG A 326 -31.62 -7.88 -34.55
CA ARG A 326 -31.14 -6.94 -35.57
C ARG A 326 -30.69 -5.65 -34.92
N VAL A 327 -29.77 -4.93 -35.56
CA VAL A 327 -29.19 -3.67 -35.12
C VAL A 327 -30.26 -2.63 -34.74
N ASP A 328 -31.32 -2.51 -35.53
CA ASP A 328 -32.42 -1.57 -35.32
C ASP A 328 -33.21 -1.85 -34.02
N GLN A 329 -33.17 -3.08 -33.52
CA GLN A 329 -33.88 -3.51 -32.31
C GLN A 329 -33.06 -3.27 -31.02
N THR A 330 -31.77 -2.99 -31.14
CA THR A 330 -30.85 -2.83 -30.00
C THR A 330 -30.39 -1.39 -29.79
N LEU A 331 -30.83 -0.48 -30.67
CA LEU A 331 -30.45 0.94 -30.57
C LEU A 331 -31.44 1.71 -29.68
N LEU A 332 -30.94 2.09 -28.49
CA LEU A 332 -31.71 2.91 -27.55
C LEU A 332 -31.56 4.40 -27.90
N ARG A 333 -32.56 5.21 -27.62
CA ARG A 333 -32.45 6.67 -27.65
C ARG A 333 -31.83 7.16 -26.35
N LEU A 334 -30.81 7.99 -26.47
CA LEU A 334 -30.30 8.66 -25.30
C LEU A 334 -31.20 9.83 -24.92
N GLU A 335 -31.97 9.66 -23.84
CA GLU A 335 -32.86 10.68 -23.30
C GLU A 335 -32.28 11.28 -22.02
N ASN A 336 -32.74 12.48 -21.62
CA ASN A 336 -32.23 13.18 -20.45
C ASN A 336 -32.32 12.37 -19.13
N GLY A 337 -33.21 11.38 -19.04
CA GLY A 337 -33.30 10.50 -17.87
C GLY A 337 -32.20 9.44 -17.74
N HIS A 338 -31.52 9.11 -18.83
CA HIS A 338 -30.44 8.14 -18.88
C HIS A 338 -29.04 8.80 -18.99
N THR A 339 -29.02 10.13 -18.89
CA THR A 339 -27.76 10.87 -19.03
C THR A 339 -27.16 11.14 -17.65
N PRO A 340 -25.88 10.83 -17.43
CA PRO A 340 -25.19 11.21 -16.20
C PRO A 340 -25.27 12.70 -15.97
N SER A 341 -25.47 13.12 -14.73
CA SER A 341 -25.66 14.54 -14.33
C SER A 341 -24.55 15.46 -14.82
N MET A 342 -23.31 14.94 -14.97
CA MET A 342 -22.14 15.66 -15.48
C MET A 342 -22.28 16.09 -16.96
N LEU A 343 -23.13 15.45 -17.73
CA LEU A 343 -23.42 15.76 -19.14
C LEU A 343 -24.78 16.44 -19.29
N ALA A 344 -25.41 16.85 -18.19
CA ALA A 344 -26.65 17.60 -18.20
C ALA A 344 -26.45 18.88 -19.03
N GLY A 345 -27.29 19.07 -20.06
CA GLY A 345 -27.15 20.19 -21.00
C GLY A 345 -26.21 19.96 -22.19
N MET A 346 -25.46 18.87 -22.24
CA MET A 346 -24.65 18.49 -23.42
C MET A 346 -25.45 17.64 -24.41
N VAL A 347 -26.46 16.90 -23.97
CA VAL A 347 -27.27 16.06 -24.84
C VAL A 347 -28.05 16.96 -25.81
N PRO A 348 -27.90 16.74 -27.14
CA PRO A 348 -28.66 17.52 -28.11
C PRO A 348 -30.15 17.22 -28.01
N PRO A 349 -31.02 18.19 -28.33
CA PRO A 349 -32.43 17.94 -28.39
C PRO A 349 -32.76 16.87 -29.46
N SER A 350 -33.64 15.98 -29.09
CA SER A 350 -34.32 14.99 -29.94
C SER A 350 -33.49 14.00 -30.77
N GLY A 351 -33.06 12.89 -30.13
CA GLY A 351 -32.92 11.60 -30.85
C GLY A 351 -31.76 11.46 -31.83
N MET A 352 -30.83 12.43 -31.86
CA MET A 352 -29.64 12.39 -32.71
C MET A 352 -28.59 11.39 -32.17
N ILE A 353 -28.67 11.02 -30.89
CA ILE A 353 -27.78 10.05 -30.30
C ILE A 353 -28.52 8.74 -30.05
N ARG A 354 -27.97 7.67 -30.59
CA ARG A 354 -28.35 6.31 -30.31
C ARG A 354 -27.27 5.60 -29.55
N VAL A 355 -27.64 4.74 -28.62
CA VAL A 355 -26.68 3.93 -27.86
C VAL A 355 -27.05 2.47 -28.03
N MET A 356 -26.04 1.66 -28.37
CA MET A 356 -26.13 0.20 -28.39
C MET A 356 -25.40 -0.31 -27.14
N PRO A 357 -26.13 -0.84 -26.14
CA PRO A 357 -25.55 -1.46 -24.97
C PRO A 357 -24.65 -2.65 -25.32
N ALA A 358 -23.87 -3.13 -24.38
CA ALA A 358 -23.08 -4.36 -24.54
C ALA A 358 -23.95 -5.61 -24.71
N GLY A 359 -25.17 -5.60 -24.17
CA GLY A 359 -26.13 -6.69 -24.23
C GLY A 359 -26.12 -7.60 -23.00
N LEU A 360 -27.00 -8.59 -23.00
CA LEU A 360 -27.24 -9.51 -21.88
C LEU A 360 -26.40 -10.78 -21.99
N ASN A 361 -26.33 -11.38 -23.20
CA ASN A 361 -25.70 -12.67 -23.45
C ASN A 361 -24.25 -12.51 -23.93
N ARG A 362 -23.34 -12.21 -23.00
CA ARG A 362 -21.95 -11.89 -23.30
C ARG A 362 -21.01 -13.09 -23.47
N GLY A 363 -21.54 -14.33 -23.30
CA GLY A 363 -20.76 -15.59 -23.36
C GLY A 363 -20.72 -16.28 -24.72
N GLY A 364 -21.15 -15.61 -25.81
CA GLY A 364 -21.22 -16.20 -27.15
C GLY A 364 -19.86 -16.59 -27.75
N SER A 365 -19.86 -17.51 -28.73
CA SER A 365 -18.65 -17.98 -29.41
C SER A 365 -17.93 -16.84 -30.16
N LEU A 366 -16.72 -16.54 -29.76
CA LEU A 366 -15.84 -15.50 -30.33
C LEU A 366 -15.66 -15.59 -31.86
N LEU A 367 -15.73 -16.79 -32.43
CA LEU A 367 -15.59 -17.02 -33.88
C LEU A 367 -16.82 -16.56 -34.69
N ARG A 368 -18.01 -16.68 -34.15
CA ARG A 368 -19.23 -16.15 -34.80
C ARG A 368 -19.30 -14.63 -34.72
N MET A 369 -18.72 -14.03 -33.71
CA MET A 369 -18.69 -12.59 -33.51
C MET A 369 -18.00 -11.84 -34.65
N ARG A 370 -17.01 -12.44 -35.30
CA ARG A 370 -16.17 -11.75 -36.30
C ARG A 370 -16.92 -11.31 -37.55
N SER A 371 -17.68 -12.20 -38.17
CA SER A 371 -18.45 -11.90 -39.42
C SER A 371 -19.58 -10.90 -39.14
N ASN A 372 -20.24 -11.05 -38.02
CA ASN A 372 -21.39 -10.23 -37.66
C ASN A 372 -21.00 -8.82 -37.22
N LEU A 373 -19.82 -8.64 -36.60
CA LEU A 373 -19.32 -7.33 -36.22
C LEU A 373 -19.17 -6.41 -37.44
N HIS A 374 -18.65 -6.94 -38.55
CA HIS A 374 -18.52 -6.18 -39.80
C HIS A 374 -19.87 -5.72 -40.32
N GLN A 375 -20.90 -6.59 -40.28
CA GLN A 375 -22.25 -6.24 -40.72
C GLN A 375 -22.90 -5.20 -39.77
N VAL A 376 -22.71 -5.33 -38.47
CA VAL A 376 -23.23 -4.38 -37.48
C VAL A 376 -22.64 -2.99 -37.69
N LEU A 377 -21.32 -2.88 -37.75
CA LEU A 377 -20.63 -1.59 -37.91
C LEU A 377 -20.88 -1.00 -39.32
N GLY A 378 -20.85 -1.83 -40.36
CA GLY A 378 -21.11 -1.40 -41.73
C GLY A 378 -22.57 -0.93 -41.95
N GLY A 379 -23.53 -1.58 -41.32
CA GLY A 379 -24.93 -1.17 -41.36
C GLY A 379 -25.22 0.16 -40.65
N LEU A 380 -24.44 0.48 -39.64
CA LEU A 380 -24.55 1.74 -38.88
C LEU A 380 -23.81 2.90 -39.53
N SER A 381 -22.62 2.70 -40.09
CA SER A 381 -21.77 3.74 -40.63
C SER A 381 -22.36 4.45 -41.87
N GLY A 382 -23.36 3.88 -42.51
CA GLY A 382 -24.10 4.54 -43.59
C GLY A 382 -25.14 5.57 -43.11
N LYS A 383 -25.48 5.58 -41.81
CA LYS A 383 -26.49 6.47 -41.23
C LYS A 383 -26.02 7.29 -40.04
N TYR A 384 -24.96 6.85 -39.38
CA TYR A 384 -24.45 7.43 -38.14
C TYR A 384 -22.95 7.58 -38.20
N VAL A 385 -22.45 8.55 -37.50
CA VAL A 385 -21.06 8.51 -37.04
C VAL A 385 -20.99 7.52 -35.88
N VAL A 386 -20.26 6.44 -36.04
CA VAL A 386 -20.17 5.34 -35.08
C VAL A 386 -19.00 5.59 -34.15
N ILE A 387 -19.24 5.66 -32.84
CA ILE A 387 -18.17 5.73 -31.84
C ILE A 387 -18.29 4.47 -30.97
N VAL A 388 -17.22 3.70 -30.92
CA VAL A 388 -17.16 2.48 -30.12
C VAL A 388 -16.36 2.72 -28.86
N ASP A 389 -16.99 2.53 -27.70
CA ASP A 389 -16.27 2.39 -26.42
C ASP A 389 -15.63 1.01 -26.40
N GLY A 390 -14.38 0.94 -26.84
CA GLY A 390 -13.65 -0.31 -26.97
C GLY A 390 -13.16 -0.84 -25.62
N PRO A 391 -12.81 -2.12 -25.58
CA PRO A 391 -12.25 -2.73 -24.37
C PRO A 391 -10.83 -2.26 -24.10
N GLN A 392 -10.28 -2.74 -22.99
CA GLN A 392 -8.86 -2.62 -22.69
C GLN A 392 -8.00 -3.29 -23.79
N VAL A 393 -6.88 -2.66 -24.13
CA VAL A 393 -5.90 -3.20 -25.10
C VAL A 393 -4.53 -3.32 -24.41
N PRO A 394 -3.84 -4.47 -24.50
CA PRO A 394 -4.28 -5.73 -25.10
C PRO A 394 -5.42 -6.38 -24.33
N GLY A 395 -6.36 -6.93 -25.05
CA GLY A 395 -7.58 -7.55 -24.52
C GLY A 395 -7.99 -8.80 -25.32
N PRO A 396 -9.15 -9.37 -25.04
CA PRO A 396 -9.63 -10.54 -25.76
C PRO A 396 -9.79 -10.29 -27.25
N VAL A 397 -9.84 -11.36 -28.02
CA VAL A 397 -9.90 -11.34 -29.50
C VAL A 397 -10.90 -10.33 -30.13
N PRO A 398 -12.08 -10.05 -29.58
CA PRO A 398 -12.98 -9.04 -30.12
C PRO A 398 -12.37 -7.63 -30.18
N SER A 399 -11.47 -7.29 -29.25
CA SER A 399 -10.79 -5.97 -29.20
C SER A 399 -9.96 -5.71 -30.46
N THR A 400 -9.21 -6.70 -30.90
CA THR A 400 -8.31 -6.57 -32.08
C THR A 400 -9.10 -6.42 -33.36
N GLN A 401 -10.31 -6.98 -33.43
CA GLN A 401 -11.18 -6.85 -34.59
C GLN A 401 -11.83 -5.46 -34.67
N LEU A 402 -12.26 -4.91 -33.56
CA LEU A 402 -12.75 -3.54 -33.50
C LEU A 402 -11.67 -2.55 -34.00
N LEU A 403 -10.42 -2.74 -33.59
CA LEU A 403 -9.30 -1.91 -34.02
C LEU A 403 -9.04 -1.99 -35.54
N SER A 404 -9.14 -3.19 -36.13
CA SER A 404 -8.90 -3.37 -37.58
C SER A 404 -10.02 -2.79 -38.47
N MET A 405 -11.18 -2.48 -37.90
CA MET A 405 -12.34 -1.93 -38.61
C MET A 405 -12.55 -0.44 -38.38
N ALA A 406 -11.72 0.17 -37.54
CA ALA A 406 -11.80 1.59 -37.23
C ALA A 406 -11.21 2.44 -38.35
N ASP A 407 -11.87 3.55 -38.70
CA ASP A 407 -11.30 4.59 -39.55
C ASP A 407 -10.29 5.43 -38.75
N ALA A 408 -10.51 5.54 -37.44
CA ALA A 408 -9.61 6.19 -36.49
C ALA A 408 -9.67 5.50 -35.13
N THR A 409 -8.51 5.41 -34.46
CA THR A 409 -8.41 4.87 -33.12
C THR A 409 -7.77 5.86 -32.17
N ILE A 410 -8.37 6.06 -31.01
CA ILE A 410 -7.86 6.91 -29.92
C ILE A 410 -7.57 6.04 -28.71
N VAL A 411 -6.43 6.30 -28.07
CA VAL A 411 -6.07 5.68 -26.81
C VAL A 411 -6.31 6.62 -25.65
N VAL A 412 -7.02 6.16 -24.65
CA VAL A 412 -7.21 6.90 -23.39
C VAL A 412 -6.29 6.33 -22.32
N VAL A 413 -5.55 7.21 -21.68
CA VAL A 413 -4.61 6.90 -20.60
C VAL A 413 -4.92 7.79 -19.42
N THR A 414 -5.01 7.22 -18.22
CA THR A 414 -5.28 7.96 -17.00
C THR A 414 -4.00 8.17 -16.21
N GLU A 415 -3.60 9.43 -16.04
CA GLU A 415 -2.41 9.83 -15.28
C GLU A 415 -2.54 9.39 -13.81
N GLY A 416 -1.48 8.77 -13.27
CA GLY A 416 -1.45 8.27 -11.90
C GLY A 416 -2.19 6.95 -11.64
N SER A 417 -2.80 6.35 -12.68
CA SER A 417 -3.51 5.07 -12.64
C SER A 417 -2.90 4.05 -13.59
N THR A 418 -2.75 4.41 -14.85
CA THR A 418 -2.20 3.52 -15.88
C THR A 418 -0.73 3.22 -15.65
N SER A 419 -0.34 1.95 -15.68
CA SER A 419 1.07 1.57 -15.58
C SER A 419 1.81 1.86 -16.90
N LEU A 420 3.08 2.24 -16.80
CA LEU A 420 3.94 2.46 -17.97
C LEU A 420 4.08 1.18 -18.82
N ARG A 421 4.05 0.03 -18.18
CA ARG A 421 4.07 -1.27 -18.85
C ARG A 421 2.82 -1.51 -19.69
N ASP A 422 1.64 -1.26 -19.13
CA ASP A 422 0.38 -1.49 -19.82
C ASP A 422 0.22 -0.52 -20.99
N ALA A 423 0.67 0.73 -20.84
CA ALA A 423 0.71 1.68 -21.93
C ALA A 423 1.62 1.22 -23.09
N ARG A 424 2.82 0.72 -22.80
CA ARG A 424 3.71 0.17 -23.83
C ARG A 424 3.09 -1.03 -24.54
N PHE A 425 2.50 -1.97 -23.79
CA PHE A 425 1.78 -3.09 -24.40
C PHE A 425 0.61 -2.63 -25.28
N THR A 426 -0.09 -1.58 -24.86
CA THR A 426 -1.16 -0.97 -25.66
C THR A 426 -0.59 -0.38 -26.97
N GLY A 427 0.51 0.35 -26.90
CA GLY A 427 1.20 0.90 -28.09
C GLY A 427 1.63 -0.20 -29.06
N ASP A 428 2.25 -1.28 -28.55
CA ASP A 428 2.66 -2.43 -29.38
C ASP A 428 1.47 -3.13 -30.02
N ALA A 429 0.39 -3.34 -29.28
CA ALA A 429 -0.84 -3.96 -29.77
C ALA A 429 -1.51 -3.09 -30.86
N LEU A 430 -1.55 -1.79 -30.66
CA LEU A 430 -2.09 -0.87 -31.67
C LEU A 430 -1.31 -0.93 -32.99
N ARG A 431 0.01 -0.88 -32.93
CA ARG A 431 0.86 -1.02 -34.12
C ARG A 431 0.62 -2.33 -34.86
N SER A 432 0.24 -3.38 -34.15
CA SER A 432 0.00 -4.71 -34.73
C SER A 432 -1.39 -4.88 -35.34
N PHE A 433 -2.40 -4.19 -34.80
CA PHE A 433 -3.80 -4.48 -35.10
C PHE A 433 -4.58 -3.32 -35.74
N THR A 434 -4.08 -2.09 -35.71
CA THR A 434 -4.76 -0.96 -36.35
C THR A 434 -3.89 -0.35 -37.45
N THR A 435 -4.56 0.08 -38.53
CA THR A 435 -3.91 0.78 -39.62
C THR A 435 -3.86 2.29 -39.40
N ASN A 436 -4.70 2.83 -38.51
CA ASN A 436 -4.90 4.27 -38.32
C ASN A 436 -5.00 4.66 -36.83
N PRO A 437 -3.93 4.49 -36.01
CA PRO A 437 -3.92 5.10 -34.69
C PRO A 437 -3.75 6.62 -34.84
N VAL A 438 -4.69 7.40 -34.33
CA VAL A 438 -4.64 8.87 -34.48
C VAL A 438 -3.85 9.52 -33.36
N GLY A 439 -3.97 9.03 -32.14
CA GLY A 439 -3.23 9.55 -31.01
C GLY A 439 -3.79 9.17 -29.65
N ALA A 440 -3.20 9.76 -28.61
CA ALA A 440 -3.56 9.50 -27.22
C ALA A 440 -4.23 10.69 -26.55
N VAL A 441 -5.19 10.40 -25.67
CA VAL A 441 -5.81 11.37 -24.77
C VAL A 441 -5.37 11.04 -23.35
N VAL A 442 -4.85 12.02 -22.66
CA VAL A 442 -4.40 11.90 -21.28
C VAL A 442 -5.45 12.48 -20.35
N LEU A 443 -6.01 11.64 -19.49
CA LEU A 443 -6.92 12.06 -18.42
C LEU A 443 -6.12 12.24 -17.13
N HIS A 444 -6.27 13.38 -16.46
CA HIS A 444 -5.68 13.62 -15.14
C HIS A 444 -6.79 13.72 -14.08
N LYS A 445 -6.56 13.08 -12.93
CA LYS A 445 -7.45 13.09 -11.75
C LYS A 445 -7.14 14.26 -10.84
#